data_405d8fdcc3865525ee7d3cf830c16362
#
_entry.id   405d8fdcc3865525ee7d3cf830c16362
#
_cell.length_a   1.000
_cell.length_b   1.000
_cell.length_c   1.000
_cell.angle_alpha   90.00
_cell.angle_beta   90.00
_cell.angle_gamma   90.00
#
_symmetry.space_group_name_H-M   'P 1'
#
loop_
_entity.id
_entity.type
_entity.pdbx_description
1 polymer ?
#
loop_
_entity_poly.entity_id
_entity_poly.type
_entity_poly.pdbx_seq_one_letter_code
_entity_poly.pdbx_strand_id
1 'polypeptide(L)'
;EAMKEIWTKERAEYHGEFVNFDPMIARPKPVQKPHPPIHVGGAFPHGARRAIRYGDGWIPGGDIREVLPKFREMAREASRDPAAIEITSFALGEDLDRVKHLNEMGVARVVPMLPPDKADKVLPIIDRWTKIMQQVNG
;
A
#
# COMPACT_ATOMS: atom_id res chain seq x y z
N GLU A 1 -15.31 2.13 -4.32
CA GLU A 1 -16.21 3.28 -4.64
C GLU A 1 -17.07 3.63 -3.42
N ALA A 2 -17.92 2.75 -2.89
CA ALA A 2 -18.79 3.01 -1.73
C ALA A 2 -18.08 3.66 -0.53
N MET A 3 -16.87 3.22 -0.18
CA MET A 3 -16.09 3.83 0.91
C MET A 3 -15.73 5.31 0.61
N LYS A 4 -15.38 5.62 -0.63
CA LYS A 4 -15.09 7.01 -1.03
C LYS A 4 -16.34 7.90 -0.87
N GLU A 5 -17.51 7.40 -1.25
CA GLU A 5 -18.79 8.09 -1.01
C GLU A 5 -18.99 8.39 0.48
N ILE A 6 -18.83 7.38 1.34
CA ILE A 6 -18.98 7.53 2.80
C ILE A 6 -17.97 8.55 3.37
N TRP A 7 -16.74 8.56 2.89
CA TRP A 7 -15.69 9.42 3.43
C TRP A 7 -15.77 10.87 2.96
N THR A 8 -16.24 11.10 1.74
CA THR A 8 -16.19 12.41 1.09
C THR A 8 -17.50 13.19 1.15
N LYS A 9 -18.63 12.50 1.09
CA LYS A 9 -19.95 13.15 1.07
C LYS A 9 -20.54 13.29 2.47
N GLU A 10 -21.16 14.44 2.75
CA GLU A 10 -21.87 14.67 4.03
C GLU A 10 -22.99 13.66 4.20
N ARG A 11 -23.80 13.46 3.16
CA ARG A 11 -24.85 12.47 3.06
C ARG A 11 -24.49 11.53 1.92
N ALA A 12 -24.02 10.34 2.26
CA ALA A 12 -23.56 9.32 1.32
C ALA A 12 -24.68 8.36 0.96
N GLU A 13 -24.74 8.03 -0.30
CA GLU A 13 -25.59 6.94 -0.84
C GLU A 13 -24.79 6.17 -1.90
N TYR A 14 -25.07 4.90 -2.06
CA TYR A 14 -24.41 4.09 -3.07
C TYR A 14 -25.27 2.93 -3.50
N HIS A 15 -25.43 2.76 -4.82
CA HIS A 15 -26.20 1.68 -5.44
C HIS A 15 -25.35 0.97 -6.48
N GLY A 16 -24.65 -0.08 -6.07
CA GLY A 16 -23.81 -0.92 -6.90
C GLY A 16 -24.29 -2.37 -6.92
N GLU A 17 -23.60 -3.21 -7.66
CA GLU A 17 -23.94 -4.62 -7.79
C GLU A 17 -23.87 -5.38 -6.45
N PHE A 18 -22.85 -5.11 -5.62
CA PHE A 18 -22.59 -5.85 -4.37
C PHE A 18 -22.83 -5.03 -3.10
N VAL A 19 -22.89 -3.71 -3.20
CA VAL A 19 -23.06 -2.82 -2.06
C VAL A 19 -24.14 -1.82 -2.38
N ASN A 20 -25.16 -1.76 -1.52
CA ASN A 20 -26.28 -0.83 -1.66
C ASN A 20 -26.60 -0.25 -0.29
N PHE A 21 -26.73 1.07 -0.21
CA PHE A 21 -27.24 1.75 0.98
C PHE A 21 -27.91 3.08 0.59
N ASP A 22 -29.01 3.37 1.28
CA ASP A 22 -29.75 4.61 1.16
C ASP A 22 -28.98 5.76 1.83
N PRO A 23 -29.36 7.03 1.59
CA PRO A 23 -28.68 8.19 2.13
C PRO A 23 -28.45 8.13 3.64
N MET A 24 -27.18 8.10 4.04
CA MET A 24 -26.74 8.01 5.42
C MET A 24 -25.66 9.04 5.76
N ILE A 25 -25.56 9.42 7.03
CA ILE A 25 -24.51 10.28 7.55
C ILE A 25 -23.52 9.40 8.35
N ALA A 26 -22.26 9.41 7.98
CA ALA A 26 -21.18 8.74 8.69
C ALA A 26 -20.22 9.76 9.31
N ARG A 27 -20.04 9.71 10.61
CA ARG A 27 -19.12 10.58 11.36
C ARG A 27 -18.32 9.76 12.40
N PRO A 28 -17.09 10.16 12.72
CA PRO A 28 -16.36 11.32 12.19
C PRO A 28 -15.90 11.10 10.74
N LYS A 29 -15.76 12.20 9.97
CA LYS A 29 -15.14 12.16 8.65
C LYS A 29 -13.61 12.05 8.77
N PRO A 30 -12.91 11.42 7.80
CA PRO A 30 -11.47 11.39 7.78
C PRO A 30 -10.85 12.80 7.80
N VAL A 31 -9.76 12.95 8.54
CA VAL A 31 -8.98 14.19 8.56
C VAL A 31 -8.27 14.39 7.22
N GLN A 32 -7.75 13.32 6.63
CA GLN A 32 -7.09 13.35 5.33
C GLN A 32 -8.08 13.66 4.21
N LYS A 33 -7.66 14.50 3.27
CA LYS A 33 -8.49 14.94 2.13
C LYS A 33 -7.84 14.50 0.81
N PRO A 34 -8.65 14.06 -0.17
CA PRO A 34 -10.12 13.90 -0.15
C PRO A 34 -10.59 12.73 0.71
N HIS A 35 -9.73 11.75 0.96
CA HIS A 35 -9.95 10.56 1.79
C HIS A 35 -8.59 9.94 2.20
N PRO A 36 -8.54 9.00 3.15
CA PRO A 36 -7.32 8.24 3.45
C PRO A 36 -6.82 7.48 2.21
N PRO A 37 -5.49 7.38 2.01
CA PRO A 37 -4.93 6.62 0.90
C PRO A 37 -5.40 5.17 0.91
N ILE A 38 -5.78 4.66 -0.26
CA ILE A 38 -6.26 3.29 -0.45
C ILE A 38 -5.13 2.43 -1.00
N HIS A 39 -4.55 1.57 -0.16
CA HIS A 39 -3.55 0.60 -0.58
C HIS A 39 -4.21 -0.73 -0.92
N VAL A 40 -4.04 -1.18 -2.15
CA VAL A 40 -4.66 -2.42 -2.67
C VAL A 40 -3.68 -3.57 -2.53
N GLY A 41 -4.04 -4.59 -1.77
CA GLY A 41 -3.28 -5.84 -1.69
C GLY A 41 -3.62 -6.80 -2.84
N GLY A 42 -2.65 -7.65 -3.16
CA GLY A 42 -2.86 -8.79 -4.05
C GLY A 42 -1.81 -8.97 -5.12
N ALA A 43 -1.68 -10.23 -5.57
CA ALA A 43 -0.69 -10.63 -6.55
C ALA A 43 -0.94 -10.01 -7.95
N PHE A 44 0.14 -9.91 -8.72
CA PHE A 44 0.10 -9.58 -10.15
C PHE A 44 -0.59 -10.73 -10.94
N PRO A 45 -1.38 -10.45 -11.98
CA PRO A 45 -1.78 -9.12 -12.47
C PRO A 45 -3.06 -8.55 -11.83
N HIS A 46 -3.83 -9.32 -11.09
CA HIS A 46 -5.16 -8.93 -10.61
C HIS A 46 -5.10 -7.83 -9.54
N GLY A 47 -4.17 -7.92 -8.58
CA GLY A 47 -3.92 -6.88 -7.58
C GLY A 47 -3.46 -5.57 -8.24
N ALA A 48 -2.55 -5.68 -9.21
CA ALA A 48 -2.05 -4.56 -9.99
C ALA A 48 -3.17 -3.81 -10.73
N ARG A 49 -4.05 -4.53 -11.44
CA ARG A 49 -5.20 -3.92 -12.14
C ARG A 49 -6.12 -3.14 -11.21
N ARG A 50 -6.41 -3.68 -10.03
CA ARG A 50 -7.23 -2.99 -9.02
C ARG A 50 -6.54 -1.75 -8.47
N ALA A 51 -5.24 -1.84 -8.16
CA ALA A 51 -4.47 -0.69 -7.70
C ALA A 51 -4.43 0.43 -8.74
N ILE A 52 -4.21 0.09 -10.01
CA ILE A 52 -4.24 1.02 -11.13
C ILE A 52 -5.61 1.66 -11.30
N ARG A 53 -6.70 0.90 -11.13
CA ARG A 53 -8.06 1.39 -11.34
C ARG A 53 -8.50 2.39 -10.27
N TYR A 54 -8.22 2.15 -8.98
CA TYR A 54 -8.79 2.95 -7.88
C TYR A 54 -7.91 3.11 -6.64
N GLY A 55 -6.74 2.48 -6.59
CA GLY A 55 -5.84 2.56 -5.44
C GLY A 55 -4.92 3.77 -5.49
N ASP A 56 -4.44 4.18 -4.34
CA ASP A 56 -3.36 5.15 -4.15
C ASP A 56 -2.03 4.46 -3.89
N GLY A 57 -2.08 3.16 -3.57
CA GLY A 57 -0.92 2.31 -3.40
C GLY A 57 -1.20 0.84 -3.75
N TRP A 58 -0.12 0.08 -3.96
CA TRP A 58 -0.16 -1.35 -4.22
C TRP A 58 0.77 -2.11 -3.29
N ILE A 59 0.25 -3.20 -2.72
CA ILE A 59 0.99 -4.14 -1.88
C ILE A 59 1.04 -5.47 -2.65
N PRO A 60 2.07 -5.69 -3.48
CA PRO A 60 2.19 -6.92 -4.27
C PRO A 60 2.44 -8.14 -3.39
N GLY A 61 1.90 -9.27 -3.80
CA GLY A 61 2.37 -10.58 -3.36
C GLY A 61 3.50 -11.08 -4.25
N GLY A 62 4.40 -11.88 -3.71
CA GLY A 62 5.52 -12.47 -4.45
C GLY A 62 6.75 -11.57 -4.59
N ASP A 63 7.62 -11.90 -5.55
CA ASP A 63 8.86 -11.13 -5.76
C ASP A 63 8.58 -9.85 -6.54
N ILE A 64 8.73 -8.74 -5.84
CA ILE A 64 8.47 -7.42 -6.39
C ILE A 64 9.40 -7.06 -7.55
N ARG A 65 10.62 -7.59 -7.59
CA ARG A 65 11.61 -7.32 -8.64
C ARG A 65 11.11 -7.73 -10.03
N GLU A 66 10.37 -8.83 -10.09
CA GLU A 66 9.80 -9.34 -11.33
C GLU A 66 8.53 -8.61 -11.76
N VAL A 67 7.70 -8.20 -10.80
CA VAL A 67 6.36 -7.69 -11.09
C VAL A 67 6.31 -6.18 -11.22
N LEU A 68 7.24 -5.44 -10.59
CA LEU A 68 7.21 -3.98 -10.61
C LEU A 68 7.43 -3.35 -11.99
N PRO A 69 8.34 -3.85 -12.84
CA PRO A 69 8.46 -3.36 -14.22
C PRO A 69 7.16 -3.54 -15.02
N LYS A 70 6.56 -4.73 -14.90
CA LYS A 70 5.29 -5.07 -15.58
C LYS A 70 4.12 -4.21 -15.07
N PHE A 71 4.08 -3.95 -13.77
CA PHE A 71 3.10 -3.07 -13.16
C PHE A 71 3.20 -1.64 -13.72
N ARG A 72 4.42 -1.11 -13.83
CA ARG A 72 4.66 0.24 -14.36
C ARG A 72 4.24 0.39 -15.82
N GLU A 73 4.49 -0.63 -16.61
CA GLU A 73 4.03 -0.68 -18.01
C GLU A 73 2.50 -0.71 -18.08
N MET A 74 1.86 -1.61 -17.35
CA MET A 74 0.40 -1.70 -17.26
C MET A 74 -0.25 -0.39 -16.80
N ALA A 75 0.37 0.34 -15.87
CA ALA A 75 -0.14 1.63 -15.40
C ALA A 75 -0.08 2.69 -16.52
N ARG A 76 1.04 2.74 -17.29
CA ARG A 76 1.17 3.65 -18.44
C ARG A 76 0.15 3.33 -19.54
N GLU A 77 -0.04 2.06 -19.87
CA GLU A 77 -1.06 1.62 -20.83
C GLU A 77 -2.48 2.05 -20.42
N ALA A 78 -2.74 2.06 -19.11
CA ALA A 78 -3.99 2.56 -18.53
C ALA A 78 -4.04 4.10 -18.39
N SER A 79 -3.08 4.82 -18.95
CA SER A 79 -2.95 6.29 -18.86
C SER A 79 -2.87 6.80 -17.41
N ARG A 80 -2.30 5.98 -16.51
CA ARG A 80 -2.08 6.34 -15.13
C ARG A 80 -0.58 6.45 -14.83
N ASP A 81 -0.17 7.54 -14.18
CA ASP A 81 1.22 7.72 -13.74
C ASP A 81 1.59 6.64 -12.72
N PRO A 82 2.57 5.76 -13.03
CA PRO A 82 3.03 4.75 -12.08
C PRO A 82 3.64 5.34 -10.81
N ALA A 83 4.21 6.55 -10.86
CA ALA A 83 4.81 7.22 -9.72
C ALA A 83 3.76 7.75 -8.72
N ALA A 84 2.52 7.94 -9.17
CA ALA A 84 1.39 8.33 -8.31
C ALA A 84 0.80 7.15 -7.50
N ILE A 85 1.32 5.93 -7.67
CA ILE A 85 0.86 4.75 -6.93
C ILE A 85 2.00 4.26 -6.04
N GLU A 86 1.87 4.47 -4.75
CA GLU A 86 2.88 4.03 -3.77
C GLU A 86 3.03 2.51 -3.75
N ILE A 87 4.26 2.04 -3.74
CA ILE A 87 4.54 0.60 -3.65
C ILE A 87 4.98 0.26 -2.22
N THR A 88 4.31 -0.72 -1.61
CA THR A 88 4.68 -1.25 -0.30
C THR A 88 5.15 -2.69 -0.44
N SER A 89 6.32 -3.00 0.08
CA SER A 89 6.88 -4.36 0.07
C SER A 89 7.00 -4.90 1.50
N PHE A 90 6.68 -6.18 1.68
CA PHE A 90 7.05 -6.88 2.91
C PHE A 90 8.50 -7.33 2.84
N ALA A 91 9.30 -7.01 3.86
CA ALA A 91 10.66 -7.49 3.99
C ALA A 91 10.69 -8.81 4.75
N LEU A 92 11.28 -9.81 4.11
CA LEU A 92 11.60 -11.08 4.74
C LEU A 92 13.08 -11.05 5.13
N GLY A 93 13.37 -10.90 6.43
CA GLY A 93 14.73 -10.82 6.96
C GLY A 93 15.32 -9.40 7.00
N GLU A 94 16.39 -9.27 7.78
CA GLU A 94 17.07 -8.00 8.09
C GLU A 94 18.28 -7.82 7.15
N ASP A 95 18.00 -7.58 5.87
CA ASP A 95 18.99 -7.43 4.80
C ASP A 95 19.02 -5.98 4.30
N LEU A 96 20.07 -5.25 4.69
CA LEU A 96 20.25 -3.85 4.33
C LEU A 96 20.38 -3.64 2.82
N ASP A 97 21.13 -4.51 2.13
CA ASP A 97 21.37 -4.35 0.69
C ASP A 97 20.08 -4.58 -0.09
N ARG A 98 19.26 -5.52 0.36
CA ARG A 98 17.91 -5.72 -0.20
C ARG A 98 17.01 -4.52 0.02
N VAL A 99 17.04 -3.89 1.21
CA VAL A 99 16.22 -2.71 1.49
C VAL A 99 16.69 -1.52 0.65
N LYS A 100 18.00 -1.32 0.50
CA LYS A 100 18.57 -0.30 -0.40
C LYS A 100 18.13 -0.51 -1.84
N HIS A 101 18.21 -1.74 -2.33
CA HIS A 101 17.78 -2.06 -3.69
C HIS A 101 16.27 -1.82 -3.90
N LEU A 102 15.41 -2.15 -2.92
CA LEU A 102 13.98 -1.81 -2.97
C LEU A 102 13.76 -0.29 -3.03
N ASN A 103 14.52 0.49 -2.27
CA ASN A 103 14.47 1.96 -2.32
C ASN A 103 14.88 2.49 -3.70
N GLU A 104 15.97 1.98 -4.29
CA GLU A 104 16.41 2.31 -5.66
C GLU A 104 15.35 1.97 -6.71
N MET A 105 14.61 0.89 -6.50
CA MET A 105 13.48 0.52 -7.34
C MET A 105 12.26 1.44 -7.16
N GLY A 106 12.28 2.38 -6.21
CA GLY A 106 11.18 3.30 -5.93
C GLY A 106 10.05 2.67 -5.10
N VAL A 107 10.39 1.70 -4.24
CA VAL A 107 9.47 1.18 -3.23
C VAL A 107 9.33 2.24 -2.12
N ALA A 108 8.12 2.75 -1.93
CA ALA A 108 7.86 3.84 -0.98
C ALA A 108 7.87 3.38 0.49
N ARG A 109 7.57 2.11 0.73
CA ARG A 109 7.47 1.57 2.09
C ARG A 109 7.89 0.11 2.16
N VAL A 110 8.71 -0.21 3.15
CA VAL A 110 9.07 -1.57 3.51
C VAL A 110 8.48 -1.90 4.87
N VAL A 111 7.75 -3.01 4.97
CA VAL A 111 7.11 -3.47 6.20
C VAL A 111 7.85 -4.70 6.72
N PRO A 112 8.62 -4.60 7.82
CA PRO A 112 9.27 -5.75 8.42
C PRO A 112 8.25 -6.70 9.06
N MET A 113 8.52 -7.99 8.96
CA MET A 113 7.74 -9.03 9.63
C MET A 113 8.35 -9.31 11.00
N LEU A 114 7.54 -9.16 12.04
CA LEU A 114 7.93 -9.49 13.40
C LEU A 114 7.30 -10.82 13.83
N PRO A 115 8.04 -11.68 14.55
CA PRO A 115 7.45 -12.90 15.10
C PRO A 115 6.44 -12.56 16.21
N PRO A 116 5.35 -13.32 16.38
CA PRO A 116 4.43 -13.16 17.51
C PRO A 116 5.05 -13.76 18.78
N ASP A 117 6.01 -13.04 19.38
CA ASP A 117 6.77 -13.50 20.55
C ASP A 117 6.83 -12.38 21.63
N LYS A 118 7.49 -12.66 22.74
CA LYS A 118 7.64 -11.75 23.88
C LYS A 118 8.56 -10.57 23.53
N ALA A 119 8.45 -9.51 24.32
CA ALA A 119 9.20 -8.25 24.11
C ALA A 119 10.72 -8.45 24.07
N ASP A 120 11.28 -9.32 24.90
CA ASP A 120 12.71 -9.63 24.94
C ASP A 120 13.25 -10.21 23.62
N LYS A 121 12.40 -10.83 22.80
CA LYS A 121 12.75 -11.32 21.46
C LYS A 121 12.40 -10.35 20.34
N VAL A 122 11.31 -9.60 20.47
CA VAL A 122 10.83 -8.69 19.43
C VAL A 122 11.60 -7.37 19.43
N LEU A 123 11.90 -6.78 20.60
CA LEU A 123 12.59 -5.48 20.68
C LEU A 123 13.95 -5.47 20.00
N PRO A 124 14.83 -6.48 20.15
CA PRO A 124 16.11 -6.50 19.43
C PRO A 124 15.96 -6.52 17.89
N ILE A 125 14.87 -7.10 17.37
CA ILE A 125 14.57 -7.08 15.93
C ILE A 125 14.19 -5.66 15.50
N ILE A 126 13.35 -4.98 16.27
CA ILE A 126 12.98 -3.57 16.02
C ILE A 126 14.21 -2.67 16.03
N ASP A 127 15.12 -2.85 16.99
CA ASP A 127 16.36 -2.06 17.08
C ASP A 127 17.26 -2.24 15.85
N ARG A 128 17.36 -3.47 15.31
CA ARG A 128 18.11 -3.72 14.08
C ARG A 128 17.44 -3.09 12.86
N TRP A 129 16.12 -3.20 12.75
CA TRP A 129 15.36 -2.53 11.69
C TRP A 129 15.48 -1.00 11.77
N THR A 130 15.50 -0.44 12.97
CA THR A 130 15.73 1.01 13.16
C THR A 130 17.07 1.45 12.60
N LYS A 131 18.14 0.65 12.82
CA LYS A 131 19.46 0.92 12.24
C LYS A 131 19.47 0.83 10.71
N ILE A 132 18.79 -0.18 10.14
CA ILE A 132 18.65 -0.31 8.69
C ILE A 132 17.91 0.91 8.12
N MET A 133 16.81 1.32 8.74
CA MET A 133 16.04 2.49 8.33
C MET A 133 16.87 3.78 8.35
N GLN A 134 17.69 3.99 9.39
CA GLN A 134 18.58 5.14 9.47
C GLN A 134 19.64 5.16 8.36
N GLN A 135 20.14 4.00 7.94
CA GLN A 135 21.16 3.90 6.88
C GLN A 135 20.55 4.03 5.46
N VAL A 136 19.26 3.85 5.30
CA VAL A 136 18.57 3.99 4.01
C VAL A 136 18.04 5.40 3.81
N ASN A 137 17.61 6.07 4.89
CA ASN A 137 16.96 7.38 4.85
C ASN A 137 17.90 8.55 5.18
N GLY A 138 19.11 8.26 5.69
CA GLY A 138 20.15 9.26 6.00
C GLY A 138 21.04 9.52 4.83
#